data_ca9a84a82d873fb11780689dd752c43a
#
_entry.id   ca9a84a82d873fb11780689dd752c43a
#
_cell.length_a   1.000
_cell.length_b   1.000
_cell.length_c   1.000
_cell.angle_alpha   90.00
_cell.angle_beta   90.00
_cell.angle_gamma   90.00
#
_symmetry.space_group_name_H-M   'P 1'
#
loop_
_entity.id
_entity.type
_entity.pdbx_description
1 polymer ?
#
loop_
_entity_poly.entity_id
_entity_poly.type
_entity_poly.pdbx_seq_one_letter_code
_entity_poly.pdbx_strand_id
1 'polypeptide(L)'
;MAEQVGAILVPLYPNISELDYRFILNDAGVEICVVSNQELVDKISSIRNEVPTLKHLFAFDQLPNCPHWSAIEATKGQTEIEAVEQRMREVKTTDLATIIYTSGTTGNPKGVMLSHANILATVSACIDPIPADKNSKVLSFLPVCHIYERMLHDLY
;
A
#
# COMPACT_ATOMS: atom_id res chain seq x y z
N MET A 1 -3.85 -6.10 -8.24
CA MET A 1 -3.38 -5.29 -7.08
C MET A 1 -2.72 -6.21 -6.06
N ALA A 2 -1.78 -5.71 -5.24
CA ALA A 2 -1.02 -6.55 -4.30
C ALA A 2 -1.90 -7.30 -3.29
N GLU A 3 -2.97 -6.68 -2.81
CA GLU A 3 -3.93 -7.27 -1.87
C GLU A 3 -4.66 -8.49 -2.43
N GLN A 4 -4.83 -8.57 -3.75
CA GLN A 4 -5.49 -9.72 -4.40
C GLN A 4 -4.68 -11.02 -4.24
N VAL A 5 -3.40 -10.91 -3.95
CA VAL A 5 -2.51 -12.06 -3.69
C VAL A 5 -2.18 -12.22 -2.21
N GLY A 6 -2.91 -11.53 -1.32
CA GLY A 6 -2.75 -11.59 0.12
C GLY A 6 -1.60 -10.75 0.67
N ALA A 7 -1.03 -9.83 -0.12
CA ALA A 7 -0.08 -8.86 0.39
C ALA A 7 -0.81 -7.74 1.15
N ILE A 8 -0.32 -7.41 2.34
CA ILE A 8 -0.90 -6.33 3.16
C ILE A 8 -0.26 -5.01 2.74
N LEU A 9 -1.07 -4.06 2.29
CA LEU A 9 -0.59 -2.72 1.94
C LEU A 9 -0.52 -1.80 3.16
N VAL A 10 0.58 -1.04 3.22
CA VAL A 10 0.79 0.01 4.24
C VAL A 10 1.05 1.33 3.53
N PRO A 11 -0.01 2.06 3.11
CA PRO A 11 0.14 3.32 2.42
C PRO A 11 0.56 4.42 3.39
N LEU A 12 1.58 5.19 3.03
CA LEU A 12 2.15 6.25 3.87
C LEU A 12 2.16 7.59 3.15
N TYR A 13 2.00 8.66 3.92
CA TYR A 13 2.24 10.02 3.42
C TYR A 13 3.75 10.23 3.23
N PRO A 14 4.17 10.86 2.10
CA PRO A 14 5.60 11.04 1.82
C PRO A 14 6.30 12.04 2.75
N ASN A 15 5.54 12.88 3.44
CA ASN A 15 6.05 13.98 4.26
C ASN A 15 6.10 13.69 5.77
N ILE A 16 5.99 12.42 6.18
CA ILE A 16 6.18 12.05 7.59
C ILE A 16 7.66 12.05 7.98
N SER A 17 7.92 12.09 9.29
CA SER A 17 9.28 12.12 9.83
C SER A 17 10.03 10.80 9.64
N GLU A 18 11.36 10.81 9.70
CA GLU A 18 12.16 9.58 9.69
C GLU A 18 11.85 8.68 10.90
N LEU A 19 11.54 9.28 12.05
CA LEU A 19 11.12 8.56 13.25
C LEU A 19 9.81 7.80 13.01
N ASP A 20 8.82 8.44 12.35
CA ASP A 20 7.56 7.81 12.02
C ASP A 20 7.76 6.71 10.97
N TYR A 21 8.57 6.95 9.94
CA TYR A 21 8.92 5.90 8.97
C TYR A 21 9.54 4.68 9.67
N ARG A 22 10.55 4.90 10.51
CA ARG A 22 11.20 3.81 11.26
C ARG A 22 10.20 3.05 12.14
N PHE A 23 9.35 3.78 12.86
CA PHE A 23 8.34 3.17 13.72
C PHE A 23 7.37 2.32 12.88
N ILE A 24 6.77 2.90 11.85
CA ILE A 24 5.73 2.23 11.04
C ILE A 24 6.29 1.02 10.30
N LEU A 25 7.47 1.15 9.68
CA LEU A 25 8.08 0.05 8.93
C LEU A 25 8.40 -1.15 9.83
N ASN A 26 8.80 -0.91 11.09
CA ASN A 26 9.05 -1.96 12.08
C ASN A 26 7.74 -2.54 12.63
N ASP A 27 6.79 -1.68 13.02
CA ASP A 27 5.50 -2.09 13.62
C ASP A 27 4.67 -2.94 12.66
N ALA A 28 4.63 -2.55 11.39
CA ALA A 28 3.95 -3.31 10.34
C ALA A 28 4.79 -4.47 9.76
N GLY A 29 6.06 -4.61 10.14
CA GLY A 29 6.94 -5.65 9.62
C GLY A 29 7.16 -5.56 8.11
N VAL A 30 7.34 -4.34 7.58
CA VAL A 30 7.43 -4.11 6.12
C VAL A 30 8.67 -4.77 5.53
N GLU A 31 8.46 -5.59 4.51
CA GLU A 31 9.54 -6.27 3.78
C GLU A 31 9.92 -5.56 2.46
N ILE A 32 8.95 -4.95 1.80
CA ILE A 32 9.13 -4.27 0.50
C ILE A 32 8.61 -2.84 0.63
N CYS A 33 9.45 -1.87 0.30
CA CYS A 33 9.08 -0.47 0.24
C CYS A 33 9.23 0.06 -1.19
N VAL A 34 8.24 0.80 -1.67
CA VAL A 34 8.29 1.48 -2.96
C VAL A 34 8.05 2.96 -2.74
N VAL A 35 8.95 3.80 -3.19
CA VAL A 35 8.92 5.26 -2.98
C VAL A 35 8.92 6.01 -4.31
N SER A 36 8.49 7.27 -4.30
CA SER A 36 8.34 8.04 -5.56
C SER A 36 9.68 8.52 -6.13
N ASN A 37 10.56 9.08 -5.32
CA ASN A 37 11.70 9.88 -5.77
C ASN A 37 12.98 9.68 -4.92
N GLN A 38 14.06 10.37 -5.31
CA GLN A 38 15.37 10.30 -4.65
C GLN A 38 15.31 10.74 -3.18
N GLU A 39 14.58 11.80 -2.85
CA GLU A 39 14.48 12.29 -1.47
C GLU A 39 13.97 11.20 -0.51
N LEU A 40 12.95 10.46 -0.94
CA LEU A 40 12.39 9.37 -0.15
C LEU A 40 13.32 8.14 -0.13
N VAL A 41 14.05 7.86 -1.21
CA VAL A 41 15.09 6.82 -1.22
C VAL A 41 16.14 7.13 -0.16
N ASP A 42 16.63 8.38 -0.10
CA ASP A 42 17.65 8.79 0.86
C ASP A 42 17.11 8.69 2.30
N LYS A 43 15.88 9.16 2.52
CA LYS A 43 15.20 9.08 3.82
C LYS A 43 15.03 7.64 4.32
N ILE A 44 14.57 6.72 3.47
CA ILE A 44 14.42 5.31 3.86
C ILE A 44 15.77 4.62 4.02
N SER A 45 16.75 4.97 3.17
CA SER A 45 18.10 4.41 3.26
C SER A 45 18.81 4.80 4.55
N SER A 46 18.60 6.02 5.07
CA SER A 46 19.21 6.49 6.32
C SER A 46 18.79 5.65 7.53
N ILE A 47 17.55 5.14 7.53
CA ILE A 47 16.98 4.35 8.64
C ILE A 47 17.01 2.84 8.38
N ARG A 48 17.46 2.38 7.21
CA ARG A 48 17.35 0.98 6.79
C ARG A 48 17.98 -0.02 7.77
N ASN A 49 19.10 0.33 8.38
CA ASN A 49 19.78 -0.52 9.36
C ASN A 49 18.98 -0.70 10.67
N GLU A 50 17.99 0.17 10.91
CA GLU A 50 17.10 0.11 12.06
C GLU A 50 15.76 -0.59 11.74
N VAL A 51 15.59 -1.07 10.47
CA VAL A 51 14.39 -1.79 10.00
C VAL A 51 14.81 -3.14 9.43
N PRO A 52 15.07 -4.15 10.28
CA PRO A 52 15.62 -5.44 9.85
C PRO A 52 14.70 -6.25 8.95
N THR A 53 13.41 -5.96 8.94
CA THR A 53 12.42 -6.61 8.06
C THR A 53 12.47 -6.10 6.63
N LEU A 54 13.01 -4.89 6.38
CA LEU A 54 13.02 -4.26 5.06
C LEU A 54 14.08 -4.90 4.14
N LYS A 55 13.62 -5.81 3.29
CA LYS A 55 14.48 -6.55 2.34
C LYS A 55 14.72 -5.75 1.06
N HIS A 56 13.67 -5.12 0.55
CA HIS A 56 13.69 -4.48 -0.77
C HIS A 56 13.19 -3.04 -0.71
N LEU A 57 13.92 -2.15 -1.40
CA LEU A 57 13.54 -0.76 -1.64
C LEU A 57 13.57 -0.52 -3.15
N PHE A 58 12.47 -0.01 -3.70
CA PHE A 58 12.31 0.35 -5.10
C PHE A 58 11.86 1.81 -5.23
N ALA A 59 12.09 2.40 -6.41
CA ALA A 59 11.61 3.73 -6.72
C ALA A 59 10.71 3.74 -7.97
N PHE A 60 9.75 4.68 -8.03
CA PHE A 60 8.98 4.96 -9.24
C PHE A 60 9.82 5.75 -10.25
N ASP A 61 10.64 6.69 -9.77
CA ASP A 61 11.58 7.39 -10.63
C ASP A 61 12.75 6.47 -11.02
N GLN A 62 13.30 6.70 -12.20
CA GLN A 62 14.54 6.03 -12.63
C GLN A 62 15.74 6.68 -11.96
N LEU A 63 16.30 6.00 -10.97
CA LEU A 63 17.39 6.51 -10.14
C LEU A 63 18.65 5.63 -10.27
N PRO A 64 19.86 6.23 -10.22
CA PRO A 64 21.10 5.46 -10.39
C PRO A 64 21.42 4.55 -9.19
N ASN A 65 20.90 4.87 -8.01
CA ASN A 65 21.23 4.23 -6.73
C ASN A 65 20.06 3.43 -6.12
N CYS A 66 18.92 3.32 -6.83
CA CYS A 66 17.78 2.55 -6.37
C CYS A 66 17.13 1.80 -7.54
N PRO A 67 16.83 0.49 -7.41
CA PRO A 67 16.14 -0.25 -8.46
C PRO A 67 14.78 0.40 -8.78
N HIS A 68 14.46 0.49 -10.07
CA HIS A 68 13.15 0.92 -10.52
C HIS A 68 12.10 -0.17 -10.21
N TRP A 69 10.90 0.21 -9.85
CA TRP A 69 9.81 -0.72 -9.48
C TRP A 69 9.51 -1.79 -10.54
N SER A 70 9.73 -1.48 -11.84
CA SER A 70 9.53 -2.45 -12.92
C SER A 70 10.46 -3.68 -12.82
N ALA A 71 11.52 -3.62 -11.99
CA ALA A 71 12.35 -4.80 -11.71
C ALA A 71 11.54 -5.91 -11.00
N ILE A 72 10.44 -5.55 -10.31
CA ILE A 72 9.52 -6.53 -9.71
C ILE A 72 8.79 -7.33 -10.80
N GLU A 73 8.58 -6.73 -11.97
CA GLU A 73 7.90 -7.38 -13.10
C GLU A 73 8.81 -8.32 -13.92
N ALA A 74 10.11 -8.35 -13.65
CA ALA A 74 11.07 -9.08 -14.47
C ALA A 74 10.91 -10.62 -14.43
N THR A 75 10.12 -11.13 -13.48
CA THR A 75 9.85 -12.57 -13.31
C THR A 75 8.48 -12.91 -13.91
N LYS A 76 8.41 -13.04 -15.24
CA LYS A 76 7.15 -13.41 -15.93
C LYS A 76 7.32 -14.76 -16.61
N GLY A 77 6.99 -15.84 -15.90
CA GLY A 77 6.85 -17.18 -16.44
C GLY A 77 5.42 -17.71 -16.28
N GLN A 78 5.07 -18.78 -16.97
CA GLN A 78 3.75 -19.40 -16.85
C GLN A 78 3.51 -19.94 -15.44
N THR A 79 4.55 -20.49 -14.82
CA THR A 79 4.49 -21.04 -13.45
C THR A 79 4.19 -19.97 -12.41
N GLU A 80 4.76 -18.77 -12.58
CA GLU A 80 4.50 -17.63 -11.70
C GLU A 80 3.08 -17.10 -11.84
N ILE A 81 2.53 -17.08 -13.06
CA ILE A 81 1.13 -16.68 -13.32
C ILE A 81 0.18 -17.64 -12.60
N GLU A 82 0.38 -18.95 -12.75
CA GLU A 82 -0.44 -19.97 -12.08
C GLU A 82 -0.38 -19.87 -10.55
N ALA A 83 0.82 -19.60 -10.01
CA ALA A 83 1.01 -19.40 -8.57
C ALA A 83 0.29 -18.13 -8.06
N VAL A 84 0.29 -17.04 -8.83
CA VAL A 84 -0.45 -15.81 -8.51
C VAL A 84 -1.95 -16.07 -8.52
N GLU A 85 -2.47 -16.74 -9.56
CA GLU A 85 -3.90 -17.08 -9.66
C GLU A 85 -4.36 -18.00 -8.52
N GLN A 86 -3.50 -18.95 -8.10
CA GLN A 86 -3.79 -19.79 -6.95
C GLN A 86 -3.89 -18.96 -5.67
N ARG A 87 -2.91 -18.07 -5.41
CA ARG A 87 -2.94 -17.17 -4.24
C ARG A 87 -4.20 -16.29 -4.24
N MET A 88 -4.59 -15.76 -5.40
CA MET A 88 -5.81 -14.95 -5.50
C MET A 88 -7.07 -15.73 -5.09
N ARG A 89 -7.12 -17.04 -5.37
CA ARG A 89 -8.24 -17.92 -4.94
C ARG A 89 -8.23 -18.24 -3.46
N GLU A 90 -7.07 -18.16 -2.81
CA GLU A 90 -6.90 -18.49 -1.38
C GLU A 90 -7.24 -17.30 -0.46
N VAL A 91 -7.20 -16.05 -0.98
CA VAL A 91 -7.51 -14.84 -0.21
C VAL A 91 -8.99 -14.86 0.21
N LYS A 92 -9.22 -14.65 1.50
CA LYS A 92 -10.55 -14.60 2.10
C LYS A 92 -10.94 -13.16 2.42
N THR A 93 -12.23 -12.91 2.46
CA THR A 93 -12.75 -11.59 2.85
C THR A 93 -12.38 -11.19 4.28
N THR A 94 -12.11 -12.17 5.14
CA THR A 94 -11.65 -11.95 6.52
C THR A 94 -10.18 -11.62 6.65
N ASP A 95 -9.39 -11.84 5.59
CA ASP A 95 -7.95 -11.58 5.62
C ASP A 95 -7.67 -10.07 5.67
N LEU A 96 -6.55 -9.73 6.28
CA LEU A 96 -6.10 -8.35 6.39
C LEU A 96 -5.68 -7.83 5.01
N ALA A 97 -6.26 -6.72 4.58
CA ALA A 97 -5.96 -6.10 3.30
C ALA A 97 -4.97 -4.93 3.43
N THR A 98 -5.12 -4.14 4.49
CA THR A 98 -4.30 -2.94 4.65
C THR A 98 -4.18 -2.53 6.12
N ILE A 99 -3.07 -1.82 6.43
CA ILE A 99 -2.89 -1.13 7.71
C ILE A 99 -2.71 0.36 7.40
N ILE A 100 -3.60 1.19 7.92
CA ILE A 100 -3.56 2.65 7.72
C ILE A 100 -3.13 3.31 9.02
N TYR A 101 -1.98 3.98 8.97
CA TYR A 101 -1.46 4.68 10.13
C TYR A 101 -2.04 6.08 10.26
N THR A 102 -2.54 6.37 11.46
CA THR A 102 -3.09 7.69 11.83
C THR A 102 -2.24 8.32 12.92
N SER A 103 -2.20 9.65 12.98
CA SER A 103 -1.54 10.37 14.06
C SER A 103 -2.24 10.05 15.39
N GLY A 104 -1.54 9.35 16.26
CA GLY A 104 -2.04 9.05 17.60
C GLY A 104 -1.99 10.30 18.51
N THR A 105 -2.96 10.48 19.35
CA THR A 105 -2.98 11.54 20.38
C THR A 105 -1.88 11.36 21.44
N THR A 106 -1.21 10.22 21.47
CA THR A 106 -0.27 9.79 22.53
C THR A 106 1.18 9.63 22.04
N GLY A 107 1.54 10.19 20.88
CA GLY A 107 2.91 10.20 20.34
C GLY A 107 3.10 9.31 19.12
N ASN A 108 3.18 7.98 19.27
CA ASN A 108 3.41 7.09 18.13
C ASN A 108 2.17 6.93 17.23
N PRO A 109 2.34 6.83 15.89
CA PRO A 109 1.26 6.49 14.98
C PRO A 109 0.55 5.18 15.36
N LYS A 110 -0.76 5.10 15.08
CA LYS A 110 -1.56 3.89 15.33
C LYS A 110 -1.98 3.25 14.01
N GLY A 111 -1.67 1.97 13.83
CA GLY A 111 -2.05 1.20 12.65
C GLY A 111 -3.48 0.68 12.75
N VAL A 112 -4.38 1.20 11.93
CA VAL A 112 -5.77 0.70 11.80
C VAL A 112 -5.77 -0.44 10.81
N MET A 113 -6.05 -1.63 11.27
CA MET A 113 -6.12 -2.86 10.48
C MET A 113 -7.50 -3.00 9.81
N LEU A 114 -7.52 -3.09 8.49
CA LEU A 114 -8.75 -3.28 7.72
C LEU A 114 -8.67 -4.57 6.91
N SER A 115 -9.69 -5.43 7.07
CA SER A 115 -9.86 -6.62 6.24
C SER A 115 -10.49 -6.26 4.89
N HIS A 116 -10.43 -7.20 3.93
CA HIS A 116 -11.18 -7.08 2.68
C HIS A 116 -12.68 -6.87 2.93
N ALA A 117 -13.26 -7.53 3.94
CA ALA A 117 -14.68 -7.37 4.29
C ALA A 117 -15.00 -5.94 4.74
N ASN A 118 -14.11 -5.27 5.50
CA ASN A 118 -14.32 -3.88 5.90
C ASN A 118 -14.39 -2.94 4.70
N ILE A 119 -13.46 -3.10 3.74
CA ILE A 119 -13.43 -2.30 2.51
C ILE A 119 -14.69 -2.56 1.69
N LEU A 120 -15.01 -3.82 1.41
CA LEU A 120 -16.17 -4.22 0.62
C LEU A 120 -17.50 -3.72 1.22
N ALA A 121 -17.66 -3.79 2.55
CA ALA A 121 -18.85 -3.28 3.22
C ALA A 121 -19.02 -1.76 3.01
N THR A 122 -17.92 -1.01 3.07
CA THR A 122 -17.94 0.44 2.84
C THR A 122 -18.24 0.76 1.38
N VAL A 123 -17.58 0.08 0.44
CA VAL A 123 -17.84 0.23 -1.01
C VAL A 123 -19.30 -0.08 -1.31
N SER A 124 -19.83 -1.20 -0.81
CA SER A 124 -21.25 -1.58 -1.03
C SER A 124 -22.23 -0.55 -0.50
N ALA A 125 -21.93 0.07 0.65
CA ALA A 125 -22.77 1.12 1.22
C ALA A 125 -22.72 2.44 0.42
N CYS A 126 -21.70 2.67 -0.41
CA CYS A 126 -21.54 3.86 -1.23
C CYS A 126 -22.15 3.75 -2.63
N ILE A 127 -22.45 2.55 -3.13
CA ILE A 127 -22.97 2.34 -4.49
C ILE A 127 -24.26 3.13 -4.73
N ASP A 128 -25.24 3.02 -3.85
CA ASP A 128 -26.54 3.69 -4.00
C ASP A 128 -26.46 5.22 -3.83
N PRO A 129 -25.77 5.75 -2.76
CA PRO A 129 -25.64 7.18 -2.57
C PRO A 129 -24.80 7.90 -3.61
N ILE A 130 -23.83 7.21 -4.25
CA ILE A 130 -22.92 7.77 -5.25
C ILE A 130 -23.15 7.04 -6.59
N PRO A 131 -24.24 7.32 -7.31
CA PRO A 131 -24.54 6.65 -8.56
C PRO A 131 -23.55 7.14 -9.64
N ALA A 132 -22.52 6.36 -9.91
CA ALA A 132 -21.60 6.60 -11.00
C ALA A 132 -21.55 5.38 -11.93
N ASP A 133 -21.23 5.64 -13.19
CA ASP A 133 -21.06 4.65 -14.23
C ASP A 133 -19.74 4.84 -14.98
N LYS A 134 -19.46 3.98 -15.97
CA LYS A 134 -18.24 4.03 -16.80
C LYS A 134 -18.02 5.36 -17.56
N ASN A 135 -19.02 6.24 -17.63
CA ASN A 135 -18.94 7.54 -18.28
C ASN A 135 -18.78 8.68 -17.26
N SER A 136 -18.93 8.37 -15.98
CA SER A 136 -18.83 9.36 -14.91
C SER A 136 -17.40 9.86 -14.76
N LYS A 137 -17.26 11.14 -14.43
CA LYS A 137 -15.98 11.78 -14.13
C LYS A 137 -15.98 12.13 -12.65
N VAL A 138 -15.00 11.61 -11.93
CA VAL A 138 -14.83 11.86 -10.49
C VAL A 138 -13.60 12.73 -10.29
N LEU A 139 -13.70 13.71 -9.40
CA LEU A 139 -12.55 14.53 -8.98
C LEU A 139 -11.81 13.80 -7.86
N SER A 140 -10.62 13.30 -8.17
CA SER A 140 -9.68 12.76 -7.19
C SER A 140 -8.75 13.88 -6.74
N PHE A 141 -8.72 14.21 -5.46
CA PHE A 141 -7.90 15.29 -4.89
C PHE A 141 -7.29 14.96 -3.53
N LEU A 142 -7.73 13.90 -2.87
CA LEU A 142 -7.13 13.44 -1.63
C LEU A 142 -5.95 12.49 -1.93
N PRO A 143 -4.96 12.41 -1.05
CA PRO A 143 -3.91 11.41 -1.18
C PRO A 143 -4.47 9.98 -1.15
N VAL A 144 -4.00 9.10 -2.05
CA VAL A 144 -4.44 7.69 -2.14
C VAL A 144 -4.10 6.87 -0.89
N CYS A 145 -3.21 7.37 -0.02
CA CYS A 145 -2.99 6.80 1.30
C CYS A 145 -4.15 7.08 2.28
N HIS A 146 -5.06 8.02 1.96
CA HIS A 146 -6.26 8.25 2.74
C HIS A 146 -7.34 7.25 2.34
N ILE A 147 -7.97 6.60 3.34
CA ILE A 147 -8.92 5.51 3.10
C ILE A 147 -10.10 5.92 2.21
N TYR A 148 -10.59 7.14 2.32
CA TYR A 148 -11.71 7.63 1.52
C TYR A 148 -11.37 7.67 0.02
N GLU A 149 -10.22 8.24 -0.34
CA GLU A 149 -9.77 8.29 -1.73
C GLU A 149 -9.52 6.89 -2.29
N ARG A 150 -8.88 6.04 -1.50
CA ARG A 150 -8.66 4.65 -1.87
C ARG A 150 -9.96 3.91 -2.11
N MET A 151 -10.96 4.10 -1.23
CA MET A 151 -12.28 3.51 -1.41
C MET A 151 -12.94 3.95 -2.73
N LEU A 152 -12.82 5.23 -3.12
CA LEU A 152 -13.32 5.72 -4.41
C LEU A 152 -12.61 5.04 -5.59
N HIS A 153 -11.30 4.83 -5.50
CA HIS A 153 -10.53 4.08 -6.51
C HIS A 153 -10.94 2.62 -6.61
N ASP A 154 -11.34 1.99 -5.51
CA ASP A 154 -11.80 0.60 -5.48
C ASP A 154 -13.26 0.47 -5.96
N LEU A 155 -14.03 1.57 -5.94
CA LEU A 155 -15.43 1.61 -6.34
C LEU A 155 -15.60 1.80 -7.86
N TYR A 156 -14.69 2.55 -8.53
CA TYR A 156 -14.76 2.96 -9.95
C TYR A 156 -13.50 2.58 -10.74
#